data_be5d86fa44420694591bb4035c18133b
#
_entry.id   be5d86fa44420694591bb4035c18133b
#
_cell.length_a   1.000
_cell.length_b   1.000
_cell.length_c   1.000
_cell.angle_alpha   90.00
_cell.angle_beta   90.00
_cell.angle_gamma   90.00
#
_symmetry.space_group_name_H-M   'P 1'
#
loop_
_entity.id
_entity.type
_entity.pdbx_description
1 polymer ?
#
loop_
_entity_poly.entity_id
_entity_poly.type
_entity_poly.pdbx_seq_one_letter_code
_entity_poly.pdbx_strand_id
1 'polypeptide(L)'
;PSWSVMVGLIGDGQEIHIGEEEGLLQWRDALESSQSDWTVHAPLHLEELFQGSPIPTIWHPELNLDTEIRFHFAKRLHEFVESLLSGDDPILVAKLAATILSPQDDQVLGIRFYITRDLGIAKEYLRNRYDNAPNARFGILASSRDKDLGSFGVHNDFLSTSRLKKGPWFTEPESEPLSCRHLESVVTEFGCQGLELEMSLLAWGTDLARKGNAWDTGKAKRYSPQGRARPQNPFQMRLNAYRVLLTRGRDGTVIFVPPLNELDETYHYLAECGVPELNLS
;
A
#
# COMPACT_ATOMS: atom_id res chain seq x y z
N PRO A 1 -1.37 17.13 30.69
CA PRO A 1 -2.61 16.53 30.18
C PRO A 1 -3.09 15.48 31.18
N SER A 2 -4.37 15.49 31.52
CA SER A 2 -4.99 14.57 32.47
C SER A 2 -5.52 13.32 31.75
N TRP A 3 -4.65 12.58 31.07
CA TRP A 3 -5.01 11.30 30.47
C TRP A 3 -4.83 10.21 31.49
N SER A 4 -5.80 9.33 31.59
CA SER A 4 -5.69 8.11 32.41
C SER A 4 -5.49 6.85 31.58
N VAL A 5 -5.86 6.89 30.30
CA VAL A 5 -5.72 5.75 29.37
C VAL A 5 -5.39 6.25 27.97
N MET A 6 -4.47 5.55 27.29
CA MET A 6 -4.18 5.72 25.87
C MET A 6 -4.33 4.36 25.17
N VAL A 7 -5.05 4.32 24.07
CA VAL A 7 -5.18 3.12 23.21
C VAL A 7 -4.44 3.39 21.90
N GLY A 8 -3.41 2.57 21.63
CA GLY A 8 -2.67 2.60 20.37
C GLY A 8 -3.06 1.42 19.49
N LEU A 9 -3.46 1.70 18.25
CA LEU A 9 -3.62 0.67 17.21
C LEU A 9 -2.36 0.70 16.35
N ILE A 10 -1.59 -0.38 16.38
CA ILE A 10 -0.27 -0.44 15.77
C ILE A 10 -0.21 -1.65 14.84
N GLY A 11 0.41 -1.49 13.69
CA GLY A 11 0.65 -2.57 12.73
C GLY A 11 2.03 -2.44 12.12
N ASP A 12 2.67 -3.56 11.84
CA ASP A 12 3.99 -3.61 11.21
C ASP A 12 3.90 -3.50 9.68
N GLY A 13 4.98 -2.95 9.08
CA GLY A 13 5.16 -2.94 7.64
C GLY A 13 4.36 -1.87 6.88
N GLN A 14 3.75 -0.92 7.58
CA GLN A 14 3.05 0.23 7.02
C GLN A 14 3.68 1.57 7.42
N GLU A 15 4.90 1.55 7.93
CA GLU A 15 5.69 2.71 8.32
C GLU A 15 6.15 3.43 7.05
N ILE A 16 5.47 4.53 6.72
CA ILE A 16 5.73 5.35 5.53
C ILE A 16 6.15 6.79 5.88
N HIS A 17 6.03 7.19 7.14
CA HIS A 17 6.44 8.51 7.60
C HIS A 17 7.87 8.48 8.15
N ILE A 18 8.61 9.58 7.92
CA ILE A 18 9.93 9.77 8.53
C ILE A 18 9.77 9.82 10.05
N GLY A 19 10.54 9.00 10.75
CA GLY A 19 10.48 8.87 12.20
C GLY A 19 9.59 7.73 12.70
N GLU A 20 9.03 6.91 11.80
CA GLU A 20 8.30 5.67 12.15
C GLU A 20 9.12 4.41 11.84
N GLU A 21 10.35 4.56 11.37
CA GLU A 21 11.15 3.49 10.75
C GLU A 21 11.57 2.37 11.71
N GLU A 22 11.59 2.65 13.00
CA GLU A 22 11.88 1.66 14.04
C GLU A 22 10.61 0.93 14.51
N GLY A 23 9.45 1.29 13.94
CA GLY A 23 8.19 0.62 14.19
C GLY A 23 7.83 0.55 15.68
N LEU A 24 7.54 -0.66 16.14
CA LEU A 24 7.13 -0.91 17.52
C LEU A 24 8.20 -0.58 18.58
N LEU A 25 9.48 -0.62 18.22
CA LEU A 25 10.58 -0.25 19.13
C LEU A 25 10.48 1.20 19.61
N GLN A 26 10.06 2.10 18.75
CA GLN A 26 9.89 3.52 19.10
C GLN A 26 8.81 3.74 20.17
N TRP A 27 7.77 2.91 20.17
CA TRP A 27 6.76 2.98 21.22
C TRP A 27 7.34 2.63 22.59
N ARG A 28 8.15 1.56 22.68
CA ARG A 28 8.85 1.20 23.91
C ARG A 28 9.76 2.33 24.35
N ASP A 29 10.62 2.83 23.47
CA ASP A 29 11.60 3.86 23.78
C ASP A 29 10.94 5.19 24.20
N ALA A 30 9.82 5.54 23.55
CA ALA A 30 9.03 6.71 23.92
C ALA A 30 8.40 6.56 25.33
N LEU A 31 7.90 5.38 25.65
CA LEU A 31 7.35 5.09 26.98
C LEU A 31 8.43 5.10 28.06
N GLU A 32 9.60 4.49 27.80
CA GLU A 32 10.74 4.48 28.72
C GLU A 32 11.32 5.86 28.98
N SER A 33 11.33 6.73 27.95
CA SER A 33 11.79 8.11 28.09
C SER A 33 10.75 9.05 28.71
N SER A 34 9.51 8.59 28.86
CA SER A 34 8.45 9.41 29.45
C SER A 34 8.63 9.51 30.98
N GLN A 35 8.28 10.68 31.54
CA GLN A 35 8.31 10.89 33.00
C GLN A 35 7.05 10.37 33.74
N SER A 36 6.20 9.61 33.02
CA SER A 36 4.94 9.12 33.56
C SER A 36 5.02 7.64 33.90
N ASP A 37 4.35 7.25 34.97
CA ASP A 37 4.23 5.87 35.42
C ASP A 37 3.24 5.12 34.53
N TRP A 38 3.73 4.57 33.44
CA TRP A 38 2.92 3.76 32.50
C TRP A 38 2.82 2.32 32.96
N THR A 39 1.66 1.73 32.79
CA THR A 39 1.48 0.28 32.72
C THR A 39 1.03 -0.04 31.30
N VAL A 40 1.77 -0.90 30.62
CA VAL A 40 1.47 -1.32 29.25
C VAL A 40 0.61 -2.58 29.26
N HIS A 41 -0.46 -2.57 28.49
CA HIS A 41 -1.25 -3.75 28.16
C HIS A 41 -1.01 -4.08 26.68
N ALA A 42 -0.44 -5.23 26.38
CA ALA A 42 -0.01 -5.60 25.03
C ALA A 42 -0.34 -7.07 24.70
N PRO A 43 -0.44 -7.42 23.39
CA PRO A 43 -0.58 -8.80 23.00
C PRO A 43 0.72 -9.60 23.22
N LEU A 44 0.58 -10.90 23.45
CA LEU A 44 1.70 -11.77 23.84
C LEU A 44 2.85 -11.81 22.82
N HIS A 45 2.58 -11.66 21.53
CA HIS A 45 3.62 -11.69 20.49
C HIS A 45 4.62 -10.51 20.58
N LEU A 46 4.32 -9.48 21.38
CA LEU A 46 5.23 -8.35 21.63
C LEU A 46 6.12 -8.56 22.87
N GLU A 47 6.10 -9.74 23.52
CA GLU A 47 6.87 -10.00 24.73
C GLU A 47 8.37 -9.77 24.52
N GLU A 48 8.93 -10.24 23.40
CA GLU A 48 10.35 -10.06 23.09
C GLU A 48 10.73 -8.58 22.94
N LEU A 49 9.80 -7.75 22.41
CA LEU A 49 10.02 -6.32 22.25
C LEU A 49 10.21 -5.59 23.58
N PHE A 50 9.48 -5.99 24.62
CA PHE A 50 9.54 -5.39 25.96
C PHE A 50 10.50 -6.13 26.90
N GLN A 51 11.22 -7.14 26.43
CA GLN A 51 12.20 -7.86 27.24
C GLN A 51 13.28 -6.91 27.75
N GLY A 52 13.45 -6.86 29.07
CA GLY A 52 14.41 -5.97 29.75
C GLY A 52 13.92 -4.52 29.91
N SER A 53 12.72 -4.17 29.49
CA SER A 53 12.10 -2.88 29.75
C SER A 53 11.74 -2.74 31.24
N PRO A 54 11.96 -1.57 31.86
CA PRO A 54 11.55 -1.31 33.25
C PRO A 54 10.02 -1.08 33.38
N ILE A 55 9.29 -1.00 32.26
CA ILE A 55 7.87 -0.68 32.26
C ILE A 55 7.04 -1.92 32.64
N PRO A 56 6.16 -1.82 33.65
CA PRO A 56 5.23 -2.89 33.94
C PRO A 56 4.36 -3.23 32.75
N THR A 57 4.45 -4.47 32.25
CA THR A 57 3.69 -4.93 31.08
C THR A 57 2.80 -6.11 31.46
N ILE A 58 1.54 -6.03 31.05
CA ILE A 58 0.53 -7.07 31.25
C ILE A 58 0.12 -7.59 29.87
N TRP A 59 0.23 -8.91 29.71
CA TRP A 59 0.00 -9.56 28.43
C TRP A 59 -1.45 -10.02 28.29
N HIS A 60 -2.06 -9.70 27.15
CA HIS A 60 -3.44 -10.05 26.83
C HIS A 60 -3.50 -10.61 25.41
N PRO A 61 -3.78 -11.92 25.24
CA PRO A 61 -3.96 -12.51 23.92
C PRO A 61 -5.07 -11.82 23.10
N GLU A 62 -6.08 -11.29 23.77
CA GLU A 62 -7.24 -10.63 23.17
C GLU A 62 -6.92 -9.28 22.53
N LEU A 63 -5.76 -8.69 22.85
CA LEU A 63 -5.27 -7.47 22.22
C LEU A 63 -4.58 -7.73 20.89
N ASN A 64 -4.40 -8.99 20.50
CA ASN A 64 -3.94 -9.33 19.16
C ASN A 64 -5.09 -9.21 18.16
N LEU A 65 -4.98 -8.23 17.24
CA LEU A 65 -5.97 -8.02 16.20
C LEU A 65 -5.63 -8.89 14.96
N ASP A 66 -5.66 -10.21 15.15
CA ASP A 66 -5.34 -11.21 14.12
C ASP A 66 -6.56 -11.68 13.31
N THR A 67 -7.76 -11.24 13.72
CA THR A 67 -8.98 -11.57 13.01
C THR A 67 -9.22 -10.58 11.87
N GLU A 68 -9.03 -11.04 10.66
CA GLU A 68 -9.32 -10.29 9.44
C GLU A 68 -10.84 -10.16 9.25
N ILE A 69 -11.38 -8.96 9.48
CA ILE A 69 -12.81 -8.67 9.31
C ILE A 69 -13.13 -8.28 7.85
N ARG A 70 -12.10 -7.87 7.08
CA ARG A 70 -12.27 -7.20 5.79
C ARG A 70 -12.69 -8.14 4.67
N PHE A 71 -11.91 -9.21 4.44
CA PHE A 71 -12.23 -10.25 3.43
C PHE A 71 -11.37 -11.50 3.66
N HIS A 72 -11.89 -12.66 3.22
CA HIS A 72 -11.28 -13.96 3.50
C HIS A 72 -9.86 -14.16 2.92
N PHE A 73 -9.47 -13.37 1.95
CA PHE A 73 -8.17 -13.48 1.29
C PHE A 73 -7.14 -12.44 1.77
N ALA A 74 -7.48 -11.56 2.71
CA ALA A 74 -6.59 -10.46 3.10
C ALA A 74 -5.22 -10.95 3.58
N LYS A 75 -5.18 -11.97 4.43
CA LYS A 75 -3.92 -12.56 4.90
C LYS A 75 -3.06 -13.07 3.74
N ARG A 76 -3.65 -13.80 2.79
CA ARG A 76 -2.93 -14.32 1.62
C ARG A 76 -2.50 -13.20 0.67
N LEU A 77 -3.30 -12.13 0.55
CA LEU A 77 -2.90 -10.94 -0.20
C LEU A 77 -1.66 -10.31 0.41
N HIS A 78 -1.61 -10.16 1.73
CA HIS A 78 -0.44 -9.62 2.41
C HIS A 78 0.80 -10.50 2.19
N GLU A 79 0.67 -11.83 2.30
CA GLU A 79 1.73 -12.79 2.02
C GLU A 79 2.23 -12.67 0.56
N PHE A 80 1.32 -12.56 -0.40
CA PHE A 80 1.67 -12.36 -1.81
C PHE A 80 2.41 -11.04 -2.05
N VAL A 81 1.88 -9.94 -1.53
CA VAL A 81 2.49 -8.60 -1.68
C VAL A 81 3.86 -8.54 -0.99
N GLU A 82 4.01 -9.19 0.16
CA GLU A 82 5.30 -9.31 0.86
C GLU A 82 6.32 -10.04 0.00
N SER A 83 5.97 -11.23 -0.49
CA SER A 83 6.86 -12.03 -1.34
C SER A 83 7.22 -11.30 -2.65
N LEU A 84 6.24 -10.63 -3.26
CA LEU A 84 6.45 -9.80 -4.46
C LEU A 84 7.46 -8.68 -4.21
N LEU A 85 7.31 -7.95 -3.10
CA LEU A 85 8.15 -6.81 -2.76
C LEU A 85 9.51 -7.21 -2.17
N SER A 86 9.61 -8.37 -1.55
CA SER A 86 10.90 -8.94 -1.12
C SER A 86 11.80 -9.28 -2.32
N GLY A 87 11.20 -9.40 -3.50
CA GLY A 87 11.93 -9.74 -4.73
C GLY A 87 12.32 -11.21 -4.78
N ASP A 88 11.50 -12.05 -4.17
CA ASP A 88 11.67 -13.52 -4.19
C ASP A 88 11.68 -14.07 -5.61
N ASP A 89 12.08 -15.35 -5.73
CA ASP A 89 12.03 -16.09 -6.99
C ASP A 89 10.63 -15.99 -7.61
N PRO A 90 10.47 -15.46 -8.83
CA PRO A 90 9.17 -15.29 -9.49
C PRO A 90 8.33 -16.57 -9.53
N ILE A 91 8.97 -17.74 -9.62
CA ILE A 91 8.27 -19.04 -9.64
C ILE A 91 7.57 -19.29 -8.29
N LEU A 92 8.20 -18.93 -7.18
CA LEU A 92 7.61 -19.08 -5.84
C LEU A 92 6.46 -18.11 -5.66
N VAL A 93 6.64 -16.85 -6.08
CA VAL A 93 5.60 -15.83 -6.04
C VAL A 93 4.41 -16.22 -6.90
N ALA A 94 4.65 -16.76 -8.12
CA ALA A 94 3.58 -17.22 -9.01
C ALA A 94 2.78 -18.40 -8.42
N LYS A 95 3.41 -19.30 -7.70
CA LYS A 95 2.70 -20.37 -6.98
C LYS A 95 1.77 -19.80 -5.91
N LEU A 96 2.23 -18.80 -5.18
CA LEU A 96 1.40 -18.12 -4.19
C LEU A 96 0.27 -17.35 -4.87
N ALA A 97 0.57 -16.61 -5.94
CA ALA A 97 -0.42 -15.91 -6.78
C ALA A 97 -1.54 -16.85 -7.23
N ALA A 98 -1.20 -18.05 -7.74
CA ALA A 98 -2.17 -19.04 -8.21
C ALA A 98 -3.16 -19.51 -7.11
N THR A 99 -2.84 -19.32 -5.84
CA THR A 99 -3.73 -19.68 -4.73
C THR A 99 -4.74 -18.59 -4.36
N ILE A 100 -4.54 -17.36 -4.83
CA ILE A 100 -5.31 -16.19 -4.40
C ILE A 100 -5.92 -15.42 -5.55
N LEU A 101 -5.22 -15.38 -6.72
CA LEU A 101 -5.73 -14.63 -7.86
C LEU A 101 -6.87 -15.42 -8.51
N SER A 102 -8.00 -14.73 -8.68
CA SER A 102 -9.12 -15.28 -9.43
C SER A 102 -8.73 -15.38 -10.91
N PRO A 103 -9.00 -16.51 -11.59
CA PRO A 103 -9.03 -16.52 -13.04
C PRO A 103 -10.05 -15.49 -13.55
N GLN A 104 -10.01 -15.15 -14.84
CA GLN A 104 -10.87 -14.12 -15.44
C GLN A 104 -12.38 -14.38 -15.33
N ASP A 105 -12.78 -15.49 -14.73
CA ASP A 105 -14.18 -15.85 -14.47
C ASP A 105 -14.73 -15.11 -13.26
N ASP A 106 -15.72 -14.26 -13.46
CA ASP A 106 -16.39 -13.47 -12.42
C ASP A 106 -17.14 -14.31 -11.38
N GLN A 107 -17.35 -15.61 -11.63
CA GLN A 107 -18.02 -16.53 -10.72
C GLN A 107 -17.08 -17.16 -9.67
N VAL A 108 -15.76 -17.00 -9.84
CA VAL A 108 -14.78 -17.54 -8.88
C VAL A 108 -14.40 -16.48 -7.86
N LEU A 109 -14.59 -16.78 -6.59
CA LEU A 109 -14.13 -15.95 -5.48
C LEU A 109 -12.59 -15.89 -5.47
N GLY A 110 -12.04 -14.70 -5.58
CA GLY A 110 -10.61 -14.45 -5.54
C GLY A 110 -10.29 -12.99 -5.73
N ILE A 111 -9.03 -12.64 -5.50
CA ILE A 111 -8.52 -11.29 -5.71
C ILE A 111 -8.08 -11.16 -7.17
N ARG A 112 -8.30 -10.00 -7.75
CA ARG A 112 -7.93 -9.72 -9.14
C ARG A 112 -6.74 -8.79 -9.19
N PHE A 113 -5.64 -9.29 -9.71
CA PHE A 113 -4.49 -8.46 -10.06
C PHE A 113 -4.30 -8.51 -11.57
N TYR A 114 -4.08 -7.36 -12.16
CA TYR A 114 -3.77 -7.24 -13.59
C TYR A 114 -2.63 -6.26 -13.79
N ILE A 115 -1.82 -6.48 -14.83
CA ILE A 115 -0.84 -5.51 -15.31
C ILE A 115 -1.20 -5.02 -16.71
N THR A 116 -0.88 -3.78 -17.00
CA THR A 116 -1.02 -3.21 -18.34
C THR A 116 -0.01 -2.08 -18.57
N ARG A 117 0.34 -1.86 -19.84
CA ARG A 117 1.14 -0.71 -20.29
C ARG A 117 0.27 0.47 -20.73
N ASP A 118 -1.05 0.30 -20.74
CA ASP A 118 -2.01 1.31 -21.21
C ASP A 118 -2.92 1.78 -20.07
N LEU A 119 -2.78 3.05 -19.72
CA LEU A 119 -3.61 3.68 -18.67
C LEU A 119 -5.08 3.78 -19.08
N GLY A 120 -5.37 3.94 -20.38
CA GLY A 120 -6.72 4.01 -20.92
C GLY A 120 -7.45 2.69 -20.72
N ILE A 121 -6.81 1.57 -21.07
CA ILE A 121 -7.32 0.21 -20.86
C ILE A 121 -7.59 -0.04 -19.37
N ALA A 122 -6.67 0.37 -18.48
CA ALA A 122 -6.86 0.23 -17.06
C ALA A 122 -8.08 0.99 -16.54
N LYS A 123 -8.27 2.24 -16.98
CA LYS A 123 -9.44 3.06 -16.62
C LYS A 123 -10.74 2.51 -17.16
N GLU A 124 -10.74 2.05 -18.41
CA GLU A 124 -11.91 1.46 -19.06
C GLU A 124 -12.35 0.18 -18.36
N TYR A 125 -11.41 -0.70 -18.01
CA TYR A 125 -11.71 -1.92 -17.26
C TYR A 125 -12.43 -1.61 -15.94
N LEU A 126 -11.94 -0.65 -15.14
CA LEU A 126 -12.57 -0.30 -13.88
C LEU A 126 -13.98 0.28 -14.06
N ARG A 127 -14.17 1.16 -15.03
CA ARG A 127 -15.49 1.72 -15.33
C ARG A 127 -16.49 0.63 -15.74
N ASN A 128 -16.10 -0.23 -16.67
CA ASN A 128 -16.95 -1.31 -17.18
C ASN A 128 -17.27 -2.31 -16.06
N ARG A 129 -16.28 -2.67 -15.23
CA ARG A 129 -16.48 -3.61 -14.14
C ARG A 129 -17.50 -3.14 -13.10
N TYR A 130 -17.52 -1.85 -12.82
CA TYR A 130 -18.38 -1.27 -11.77
C TYR A 130 -19.51 -0.40 -12.33
N ASP A 131 -19.86 -0.56 -13.60
CA ASP A 131 -20.95 0.17 -14.26
C ASP A 131 -22.28 -0.01 -13.51
N ASN A 132 -22.60 -1.22 -13.10
CA ASN A 132 -23.82 -1.57 -12.37
C ASN A 132 -23.66 -1.49 -10.83
N ALA A 133 -22.58 -0.92 -10.33
CA ALA A 133 -22.29 -0.80 -8.89
C ALA A 133 -22.02 0.67 -8.50
N PRO A 134 -23.05 1.51 -8.40
CA PRO A 134 -22.88 2.96 -8.19
C PRO A 134 -22.17 3.33 -6.88
N ASN A 135 -22.17 2.46 -5.90
CA ASN A 135 -21.51 2.67 -4.62
C ASN A 135 -20.07 2.14 -4.57
N ALA A 136 -19.61 1.44 -5.62
CA ALA A 136 -18.24 0.93 -5.67
C ALA A 136 -17.24 2.10 -5.73
N ARG A 137 -16.16 1.98 -4.96
CA ARG A 137 -15.06 2.95 -4.90
C ARG A 137 -13.87 2.38 -5.64
N PHE A 138 -13.43 3.08 -6.67
CA PHE A 138 -12.20 2.77 -7.39
C PHE A 138 -11.50 4.06 -7.78
N GLY A 139 -10.18 4.07 -7.71
CA GLY A 139 -9.42 5.32 -7.89
C GLY A 139 -7.97 5.07 -8.20
N ILE A 140 -7.27 6.12 -8.67
CA ILE A 140 -5.85 6.05 -9.01
C ILE A 140 -5.00 6.27 -7.76
N LEU A 141 -4.09 5.34 -7.53
CA LEU A 141 -3.06 5.40 -6.51
C LEU A 141 -1.68 5.49 -7.15
N ALA A 142 -0.78 6.25 -6.56
CA ALA A 142 0.60 6.34 -7.04
C ALA A 142 1.56 6.71 -5.92
N SER A 143 2.84 6.35 -6.09
CA SER A 143 3.88 6.78 -5.18
C SER A 143 4.11 8.30 -5.25
N SER A 144 4.20 8.95 -4.10
CA SER A 144 4.56 10.37 -3.99
C SER A 144 6.01 10.68 -4.43
N ARG A 145 6.84 9.64 -4.53
CA ARG A 145 8.28 9.78 -4.83
C ARG A 145 8.63 9.58 -6.30
N ASP A 146 7.70 9.15 -7.12
CA ASP A 146 7.92 9.06 -8.55
C ASP A 146 7.94 10.44 -9.22
N LYS A 147 8.74 10.58 -10.29
CA LYS A 147 8.94 11.82 -11.05
C LYS A 147 8.36 11.77 -12.46
N ASP A 148 8.13 10.58 -12.97
CA ASP A 148 7.90 10.34 -14.40
C ASP A 148 6.42 10.12 -14.72
N LEU A 149 5.60 9.73 -13.74
CA LEU A 149 4.17 9.44 -13.90
C LEU A 149 3.34 10.62 -14.42
N GLY A 150 3.75 11.85 -14.12
CA GLY A 150 3.07 13.06 -14.63
C GLY A 150 3.02 13.14 -16.15
N SER A 151 4.03 12.62 -16.86
CA SER A 151 4.07 12.58 -18.33
C SER A 151 3.06 11.59 -18.94
N PHE A 152 2.51 10.71 -18.13
CA PHE A 152 1.46 9.74 -18.49
C PHE A 152 0.07 10.16 -17.98
N GLY A 153 -0.09 11.40 -17.50
CA GLY A 153 -1.37 11.90 -16.98
C GLY A 153 -1.72 11.46 -15.56
N VAL A 154 -0.74 10.95 -14.82
CA VAL A 154 -0.89 10.57 -13.40
C VAL A 154 -0.17 11.61 -12.54
N HIS A 155 -0.92 12.64 -12.11
CA HIS A 155 -0.38 13.79 -11.40
C HIS A 155 -0.20 13.51 -9.90
N ASN A 156 0.88 12.83 -9.56
CA ASN A 156 1.27 12.43 -8.20
C ASN A 156 2.14 13.47 -7.47
N ASP A 157 2.31 14.66 -8.03
CA ASP A 157 3.09 15.73 -7.42
C ASP A 157 2.39 16.32 -6.17
N PHE A 158 3.19 16.99 -5.33
CA PHE A 158 2.69 17.54 -4.07
C PHE A 158 1.56 18.56 -4.26
N LEU A 159 1.64 19.43 -5.29
CA LEU A 159 0.63 20.46 -5.51
C LEU A 159 -0.71 19.86 -5.89
N SER A 160 -0.71 18.86 -6.75
CA SER A 160 -1.93 18.16 -7.19
C SER A 160 -2.55 17.36 -6.03
N THR A 161 -1.74 16.61 -5.29
CA THR A 161 -2.24 15.70 -4.25
C THR A 161 -2.57 16.38 -2.92
N SER A 162 -1.87 17.46 -2.54
CA SER A 162 -2.11 18.18 -1.29
C SER A 162 -3.42 18.98 -1.29
N ARG A 163 -3.90 19.42 -2.46
CA ARG A 163 -5.15 20.15 -2.63
C ARG A 163 -6.38 19.24 -2.71
N LEU A 164 -6.17 17.96 -2.92
CA LEU A 164 -7.26 17.00 -3.03
C LEU A 164 -7.96 16.82 -1.67
N LYS A 165 -9.27 17.06 -1.67
CA LYS A 165 -10.14 16.79 -0.52
C LYS A 165 -10.42 15.27 -0.48
N LYS A 166 -9.65 14.54 0.31
CA LYS A 166 -9.68 13.06 0.36
C LYS A 166 -11.04 12.51 0.79
N GLY A 167 -11.75 13.17 1.71
CA GLY A 167 -13.09 12.77 2.13
C GLY A 167 -14.06 12.75 0.94
N PRO A 168 -14.35 13.90 0.30
CA PRO A 168 -15.15 13.96 -0.91
C PRO A 168 -14.67 13.02 -2.03
N TRP A 169 -13.37 12.97 -2.30
CA TRP A 169 -12.81 12.03 -3.28
C TRP A 169 -13.25 10.59 -3.04
N PHE A 170 -13.25 10.16 -1.81
CA PHE A 170 -13.59 8.79 -1.44
C PHE A 170 -15.11 8.57 -1.31
N THR A 171 -15.88 9.56 -0.83
CA THR A 171 -17.29 9.36 -0.46
C THR A 171 -18.29 9.83 -1.51
N GLU A 172 -17.92 10.77 -2.38
CA GLU A 172 -18.84 11.33 -3.35
C GLU A 172 -19.17 10.33 -4.48
N PRO A 173 -20.44 10.33 -4.94
CA PRO A 173 -20.87 9.54 -6.09
C PRO A 173 -20.27 10.10 -7.39
N GLU A 174 -20.37 9.33 -8.47
CA GLU A 174 -19.82 9.72 -9.79
C GLU A 174 -20.43 11.00 -10.37
N SER A 175 -21.65 11.38 -9.96
CA SER A 175 -22.27 12.64 -10.37
C SER A 175 -21.53 13.88 -9.83
N GLU A 176 -20.68 13.71 -8.80
CA GLU A 176 -19.95 14.79 -8.16
C GLU A 176 -18.51 14.88 -8.68
N PRO A 177 -17.98 16.11 -8.91
CA PRO A 177 -16.72 16.31 -9.63
C PRO A 177 -15.47 15.81 -8.90
N LEU A 178 -15.55 15.56 -7.59
CA LEU A 178 -14.41 15.08 -6.81
C LEU A 178 -14.36 13.56 -6.64
N SER A 179 -15.35 12.84 -7.17
CA SER A 179 -15.42 11.38 -7.01
C SER A 179 -14.17 10.66 -7.54
N CYS A 180 -13.69 9.68 -6.78
CA CYS A 180 -12.59 8.80 -7.20
C CYS A 180 -12.89 8.03 -8.49
N ARG A 181 -14.18 7.79 -8.79
CA ARG A 181 -14.67 7.06 -9.97
C ARG A 181 -14.34 7.73 -11.30
N HIS A 182 -14.05 9.04 -11.31
CA HIS A 182 -13.62 9.74 -12.54
C HIS A 182 -12.23 9.29 -13.01
N LEU A 183 -11.40 8.74 -12.12
CA LEU A 183 -10.03 8.33 -12.43
C LEU A 183 -9.18 9.49 -13.00
N GLU A 184 -9.36 10.68 -12.47
CA GLU A 184 -8.62 11.89 -12.86
C GLU A 184 -7.65 12.34 -11.76
N SER A 185 -8.07 12.22 -10.51
CA SER A 185 -7.27 12.61 -9.34
C SER A 185 -6.51 11.42 -8.77
N VAL A 186 -5.33 11.68 -8.24
CA VAL A 186 -4.40 10.68 -7.70
C VAL A 186 -4.28 10.83 -6.20
N VAL A 187 -4.31 9.71 -5.49
CA VAL A 187 -4.01 9.64 -4.06
C VAL A 187 -2.71 8.89 -3.85
N THR A 188 -1.82 9.44 -3.02
CA THR A 188 -0.53 8.81 -2.69
C THR A 188 -0.65 7.90 -1.49
N GLU A 189 0.43 7.15 -1.19
CA GLU A 189 0.52 6.29 -0.01
C GLU A 189 0.07 6.98 1.28
N PHE A 190 0.39 8.26 1.44
CA PHE A 190 -0.02 9.07 2.61
C PHE A 190 -1.53 9.37 2.64
N GLY A 191 -2.14 9.39 1.47
CA GLY A 191 -3.56 9.72 1.35
C GLY A 191 -4.47 8.51 1.40
N CYS A 192 -4.00 7.35 0.99
CA CYS A 192 -4.77 6.12 0.97
C CYS A 192 -4.55 5.22 2.19
N GLN A 193 -3.64 5.58 3.08
CA GLN A 193 -3.47 4.84 4.33
C GLN A 193 -4.76 4.88 5.15
N GLY A 194 -5.29 3.71 5.50
CA GLY A 194 -6.58 3.56 6.18
C GLY A 194 -7.82 3.58 5.27
N LEU A 195 -7.69 3.88 3.96
CA LEU A 195 -8.78 3.75 3.00
C LEU A 195 -8.84 2.33 2.40
N GLU A 196 -10.04 1.95 1.98
CA GLU A 196 -10.29 0.73 1.20
C GLU A 196 -11.14 1.07 -0.02
N LEU A 197 -10.64 0.69 -1.18
CA LEU A 197 -11.37 0.74 -2.46
C LEU A 197 -11.90 -0.65 -2.79
N GLU A 198 -12.96 -0.76 -3.56
CA GLU A 198 -13.33 -2.02 -4.17
C GLU A 198 -12.20 -2.49 -5.08
N MET A 199 -11.68 -1.61 -5.93
CA MET A 199 -10.51 -1.92 -6.75
C MET A 199 -9.62 -0.69 -6.92
N SER A 200 -8.31 -0.85 -6.82
CA SER A 200 -7.37 0.23 -7.05
C SER A 200 -6.76 0.18 -8.44
N LEU A 201 -6.45 1.35 -9.01
CA LEU A 201 -5.57 1.50 -10.16
C LEU A 201 -4.23 2.03 -9.64
N LEU A 202 -3.26 1.16 -9.48
CA LEU A 202 -1.92 1.56 -9.07
C LEU A 202 -1.09 1.94 -10.29
N ALA A 203 -0.70 3.20 -10.40
CA ALA A 203 0.33 3.62 -11.34
C ALA A 203 1.72 3.36 -10.72
N TRP A 204 2.43 2.39 -11.28
CA TRP A 204 3.76 2.00 -10.83
C TRP A 204 4.82 2.97 -11.35
N GLY A 205 5.63 3.52 -10.47
CA GLY A 205 6.62 4.53 -10.83
C GLY A 205 8.05 4.01 -10.94
N THR A 206 8.93 4.84 -11.51
CA THR A 206 10.36 4.56 -11.61
C THR A 206 11.10 4.67 -10.28
N ASP A 207 10.43 5.12 -9.24
CA ASP A 207 10.96 5.22 -7.87
C ASP A 207 11.09 3.87 -7.15
N LEU A 208 10.54 2.80 -7.74
CA LEU A 208 10.78 1.41 -7.37
C LEU A 208 10.81 0.56 -8.65
N ALA A 209 11.95 0.43 -9.27
CA ALA A 209 12.13 -0.33 -10.51
C ALA A 209 12.91 -1.62 -10.28
N ARG A 210 12.60 -2.69 -11.02
CA ARG A 210 13.39 -3.92 -11.00
C ARG A 210 14.65 -3.73 -11.80
N LYS A 211 15.78 -4.18 -11.26
CA LYS A 211 17.07 -4.27 -11.97
C LYS A 211 17.73 -5.60 -11.64
N GLY A 212 17.72 -6.50 -12.59
CA GLY A 212 18.11 -7.90 -12.34
C GLY A 212 17.26 -8.51 -11.23
N ASN A 213 17.90 -9.04 -10.20
CA ASN A 213 17.22 -9.71 -9.08
C ASN A 213 16.92 -8.80 -7.89
N ALA A 214 17.00 -7.48 -8.04
CA ALA A 214 16.79 -6.54 -6.93
C ALA A 214 15.90 -5.37 -7.31
N TRP A 215 15.25 -4.78 -6.30
CA TRP A 215 14.57 -3.50 -6.44
C TRP A 215 15.59 -2.36 -6.37
N ASP A 216 15.42 -1.36 -7.23
CA ASP A 216 16.21 -0.12 -7.28
C ASP A 216 15.31 1.09 -7.01
N THR A 217 15.77 1.96 -6.12
CA THR A 217 15.08 3.21 -5.76
C THR A 217 15.87 4.45 -6.19
N GLY A 218 16.87 4.29 -7.06
CA GLY A 218 17.80 5.36 -7.44
C GLY A 218 17.12 6.56 -8.11
N LYS A 219 15.95 6.38 -8.73
CA LYS A 219 15.16 7.46 -9.34
C LYS A 219 14.16 8.13 -8.40
N ALA A 220 13.94 7.62 -7.20
CA ALA A 220 13.02 8.22 -6.24
C ALA A 220 13.38 9.69 -5.93
N LYS A 221 12.37 10.55 -5.74
CA LYS A 221 12.58 11.91 -5.23
C LYS A 221 13.34 11.85 -3.91
N ARG A 222 14.39 12.61 -3.79
CA ARG A 222 15.20 12.68 -2.56
C ARG A 222 14.40 13.32 -1.43
N TYR A 223 14.64 12.86 -0.22
CA TYR A 223 14.13 13.53 0.97
C TYR A 223 14.80 14.90 1.13
N SER A 224 13.99 15.93 1.47
CA SER A 224 14.52 17.28 1.60
C SER A 224 15.53 17.37 2.76
N PRO A 225 16.68 18.01 2.54
CA PRO A 225 17.69 18.17 3.60
C PRO A 225 17.32 19.24 4.64
N GLN A 226 16.27 20.04 4.41
CA GLN A 226 15.95 21.20 5.26
C GLN A 226 15.18 20.79 6.50
N GLY A 227 15.88 20.65 7.63
CA GLY A 227 15.34 20.69 8.99
C GLY A 227 14.51 19.49 9.46
N ARG A 228 14.33 18.45 8.66
CA ARG A 228 13.64 17.20 9.04
C ARG A 228 14.63 16.05 9.16
N ALA A 229 14.40 15.17 10.11
CA ALA A 229 15.16 13.94 10.22
C ALA A 229 15.21 13.24 8.85
N ARG A 230 16.38 12.71 8.49
CA ARG A 230 16.50 11.87 7.30
C ARG A 230 16.03 10.48 7.63
N PRO A 231 15.35 9.78 6.70
CA PRO A 231 15.00 8.40 6.93
C PRO A 231 16.26 7.56 7.15
N GLN A 232 16.23 6.68 8.12
CA GLN A 232 17.30 5.74 8.40
C GLN A 232 17.38 4.68 7.30
N ASN A 233 16.20 4.20 6.85
CA ASN A 233 16.09 3.22 5.77
C ASN A 233 15.12 3.67 4.66
N PRO A 234 15.57 4.56 3.74
CA PRO A 234 14.70 5.05 2.66
C PRO A 234 14.26 3.97 1.68
N PHE A 235 15.03 2.88 1.56
CA PHE A 235 14.68 1.74 0.72
C PHE A 235 13.46 1.00 1.31
N GLN A 236 13.51 0.65 2.59
CA GLN A 236 12.39 -0.02 3.26
C GLN A 236 11.12 0.83 3.25
N MET A 237 11.25 2.14 3.49
CA MET A 237 10.11 3.05 3.37
C MET A 237 9.48 3.04 1.98
N ARG A 238 10.28 2.83 0.93
CA ARG A 238 9.75 2.71 -0.43
C ARG A 238 8.99 1.41 -0.62
N LEU A 239 9.52 0.29 -0.14
CA LEU A 239 8.82 -0.99 -0.13
C LEU A 239 7.50 -0.91 0.65
N ASN A 240 7.53 -0.32 1.85
CA ASN A 240 6.33 -0.12 2.66
C ASN A 240 5.28 0.74 1.96
N ALA A 241 5.70 1.80 1.25
CA ALA A 241 4.78 2.62 0.45
C ALA A 241 4.07 1.80 -0.64
N TYR A 242 4.81 0.96 -1.39
CA TYR A 242 4.21 0.07 -2.38
C TYR A 242 3.36 -1.03 -1.74
N ARG A 243 3.74 -1.55 -0.56
CA ARG A 243 2.89 -2.46 0.22
C ARG A 243 1.55 -1.81 0.54
N VAL A 244 1.54 -0.57 1.03
CA VAL A 244 0.31 0.19 1.29
C VAL A 244 -0.51 0.34 0.00
N LEU A 245 0.10 0.75 -1.11
CA LEU A 245 -0.60 0.98 -2.38
C LEU A 245 -1.22 -0.30 -2.98
N LEU A 246 -0.51 -1.43 -2.90
CA LEU A 246 -0.95 -2.72 -3.45
C LEU A 246 -2.07 -3.39 -2.64
N THR A 247 -2.25 -2.98 -1.37
CA THR A 247 -3.23 -3.60 -0.47
C THR A 247 -4.49 -2.77 -0.25
N ARG A 248 -4.75 -1.76 -1.09
CA ARG A 248 -5.94 -0.88 -0.93
C ARG A 248 -7.18 -1.37 -1.62
N GLY A 249 -7.07 -2.25 -2.60
CA GLY A 249 -8.20 -2.81 -3.32
C GLY A 249 -8.71 -4.10 -2.67
N ARG A 250 -9.98 -4.16 -2.27
CA ARG A 250 -10.64 -5.34 -1.70
C ARG A 250 -10.82 -6.45 -2.74
N ASP A 251 -11.25 -6.06 -3.93
CA ASP A 251 -11.46 -6.97 -5.06
C ASP A 251 -10.17 -7.17 -5.87
N GLY A 252 -9.18 -6.27 -5.68
CA GLY A 252 -7.90 -6.36 -6.34
C GLY A 252 -7.30 -5.04 -6.80
N THR A 253 -6.31 -5.13 -7.68
CA THR A 253 -5.55 -3.99 -8.19
C THR A 253 -5.23 -4.15 -9.66
N VAL A 254 -5.52 -3.14 -10.46
CA VAL A 254 -4.94 -2.99 -11.81
C VAL A 254 -3.66 -2.19 -11.69
N ILE A 255 -2.54 -2.75 -12.12
CA ILE A 255 -1.23 -2.11 -12.10
C ILE A 255 -0.93 -1.56 -13.50
N PHE A 256 -0.95 -0.25 -13.63
CA PHE A 256 -0.44 0.44 -14.80
C PHE A 256 1.07 0.63 -14.66
N VAL A 257 1.86 -0.02 -15.50
CA VAL A 257 3.31 0.13 -15.58
C VAL A 257 3.64 0.93 -16.83
N PRO A 258 4.03 2.21 -16.76
CA PRO A 258 4.31 3.04 -17.92
C PRO A 258 5.27 2.39 -18.91
N PRO A 259 5.12 2.62 -20.23
CA PRO A 259 6.00 2.07 -21.26
C PRO A 259 7.35 2.81 -21.29
N LEU A 260 8.08 2.75 -20.19
CA LEU A 260 9.43 3.24 -20.02
C LEU A 260 10.40 2.06 -19.99
N ASN A 261 11.52 2.16 -20.68
CA ASN A 261 12.54 1.11 -20.72
C ASN A 261 13.03 0.71 -19.32
N GLU A 262 13.08 1.66 -18.40
CA GLU A 262 13.49 1.44 -17.00
C GLU A 262 12.49 0.59 -16.20
N LEU A 263 11.26 0.46 -16.70
CA LEU A 263 10.21 -0.35 -16.09
C LEU A 263 9.94 -1.67 -16.83
N ASP A 264 10.70 -1.98 -17.87
CA ASP A 264 10.51 -3.22 -18.63
C ASP A 264 10.79 -4.46 -17.76
N GLU A 265 11.88 -4.45 -17.02
CA GLU A 265 12.19 -5.56 -16.09
C GLU A 265 11.14 -5.66 -14.97
N THR A 266 10.59 -4.53 -14.51
CA THR A 266 9.49 -4.51 -13.53
C THR A 266 8.23 -5.17 -14.10
N TYR A 267 7.86 -4.82 -15.32
CA TYR A 267 6.70 -5.40 -15.99
C TYR A 267 6.85 -6.92 -16.18
N HIS A 268 8.02 -7.35 -16.67
CA HIS A 268 8.30 -8.78 -16.85
C HIS A 268 8.30 -9.53 -15.53
N TYR A 269 8.93 -8.99 -14.49
CA TYR A 269 8.93 -9.58 -13.16
C TYR A 269 7.50 -9.77 -12.62
N LEU A 270 6.63 -8.75 -12.73
CA LEU A 270 5.24 -8.84 -12.29
C LEU A 270 4.48 -9.92 -13.06
N ALA A 271 4.70 -10.03 -14.37
CA ALA A 271 4.10 -11.08 -15.21
C ALA A 271 4.59 -12.48 -14.80
N GLU A 272 5.89 -12.65 -14.60
CA GLU A 272 6.51 -13.91 -14.15
C GLU A 272 6.04 -14.33 -12.75
N CYS A 273 5.72 -13.35 -11.88
CA CYS A 273 5.10 -13.55 -10.58
C CYS A 273 3.61 -13.97 -10.66
N GLY A 274 3.10 -14.20 -11.86
CA GLY A 274 1.74 -14.71 -12.07
C GLY A 274 0.66 -13.65 -12.11
N VAL A 275 1.01 -12.35 -12.24
CA VAL A 275 0.04 -11.28 -12.47
C VAL A 275 -0.30 -11.23 -13.95
N PRO A 276 -1.55 -11.56 -14.35
CA PRO A 276 -1.92 -11.62 -15.76
C PRO A 276 -2.00 -10.23 -16.39
N GLU A 277 -1.74 -10.18 -17.71
CA GLU A 277 -1.97 -8.98 -18.51
C GLU A 277 -3.46 -8.68 -18.63
N LEU A 278 -3.81 -7.40 -18.49
CA LEU A 278 -5.17 -6.94 -18.70
C LEU A 278 -5.46 -6.84 -20.21
N ASN A 279 -6.32 -7.72 -20.68
CA ASN A 279 -6.85 -7.70 -22.03
C ASN A 279 -8.34 -7.33 -21.97
N LEU A 280 -8.76 -6.26 -22.65
CA LEU A 280 -10.17 -5.98 -22.91
C LEU A 280 -10.58 -6.89 -24.07
N SER A 281 -11.33 -7.94 -23.77
CA SER A 281 -11.97 -8.81 -24.77
C SER A 281 -13.25 -8.17 -25.28
#